data_af1b946cbfa5cf727ac89fd3c8934cc1
#
_entry.id   af1b946cbfa5cf727ac89fd3c8934cc1
#
_cell.length_a   1.000
_cell.length_b   1.000
_cell.length_c   1.000
_cell.angle_alpha   90.00
_cell.angle_beta   90.00
_cell.angle_gamma   90.00
#
_symmetry.space_group_name_H-M   'P 1'
#
loop_
_entity.id
_entity.type
_entity.pdbx_description
1 polymer ?
#
loop_
_entity_poly.entity_id
_entity_poly.type
_entity_poly.pdbx_seq_one_letter_code
_entity_poly.pdbx_strand_id
1 'polypeptide(L)'
;MSAHEATTQRSQATQPANNQSADNRQEALRQQILQAFRFRHACKTFDPARKISSEDFATIIEAGRLSPSSFGFEPWLFLLIQNPQLREQLSENSWGGKRQFASASHVLIGMVRRAPGVRHDSDYIRHMMTEVQQLPAEVVNAKGGFFRTFQEQDFNLLESERSLTDWATHQTYLPLANMMTVAAFLGIDSCPIEGFVQEVWEQQLQELTGVDNTMFKPVWALALGYRLTEPGEKTRRPLGDVLHRFD
;
A
#
# COMPACT_ATOMS: atom_id res chain seq x y z
N MET A 1 -79.64 30.93 1.39
CA MET A 1 -78.89 29.95 2.22
C MET A 1 -77.77 29.39 1.33
N SER A 2 -76.59 29.95 1.45
CA SER A 2 -75.46 29.69 0.56
C SER A 2 -74.43 28.79 1.32
N ALA A 3 -74.11 27.64 0.73
CA ALA A 3 -73.09 26.75 1.24
C ALA A 3 -71.72 27.12 0.58
N HIS A 4 -70.72 27.43 1.40
CA HIS A 4 -69.38 27.65 0.97
C HIS A 4 -68.64 26.28 0.75
N GLU A 5 -68.23 26.00 -0.47
CA GLU A 5 -67.29 24.95 -0.81
C GLU A 5 -65.86 25.43 -0.52
N ALA A 6 -65.23 24.78 0.42
CA ALA A 6 -63.81 24.99 0.71
C ALA A 6 -62.98 24.05 -0.17
N THR A 7 -62.36 24.59 -1.17
CA THR A 7 -61.42 23.87 -2.04
C THR A 7 -60.09 23.64 -1.31
N THR A 8 -59.81 22.40 -0.92
CA THR A 8 -58.55 21.99 -0.33
C THR A 8 -57.50 21.79 -1.44
N GLN A 9 -56.61 22.77 -1.64
CA GLN A 9 -55.42 22.61 -2.48
C GLN A 9 -54.44 21.69 -1.77
N ARG A 10 -54.25 20.48 -2.30
CA ARG A 10 -53.10 19.61 -1.95
C ARG A 10 -51.84 20.22 -2.48
N SER A 11 -50.98 20.67 -1.58
CA SER A 11 -49.61 21.01 -1.85
C SER A 11 -48.85 19.77 -2.37
N GLN A 12 -48.44 19.78 -3.64
CA GLN A 12 -47.50 18.82 -4.17
C GLN A 12 -46.15 19.15 -3.57
N ALA A 13 -45.66 18.28 -2.66
CA ALA A 13 -44.30 18.36 -2.15
C ALA A 13 -43.35 18.07 -3.28
N THR A 14 -42.62 19.08 -3.73
CA THR A 14 -41.47 18.99 -4.62
C THR A 14 -40.40 18.18 -3.91
N GLN A 15 -40.18 16.93 -4.33
CA GLN A 15 -39.02 16.13 -3.91
C GLN A 15 -37.73 16.79 -4.43
N PRO A 16 -36.67 16.82 -3.62
CA PRO A 16 -35.53 17.66 -3.91
C PRO A 16 -34.68 17.09 -5.06
N ALA A 17 -34.45 17.89 -6.08
CA ALA A 17 -33.47 17.67 -7.17
C ALA A 17 -32.01 17.41 -6.67
N ASN A 18 -31.79 17.57 -5.38
CA ASN A 18 -30.48 17.44 -4.73
C ASN A 18 -30.04 15.98 -4.50
N ASN A 19 -30.96 15.01 -4.35
CA ASN A 19 -30.61 13.60 -4.13
C ASN A 19 -30.14 12.92 -5.42
N GLN A 20 -30.72 13.23 -6.55
CA GLN A 20 -30.40 12.62 -7.83
C GLN A 20 -28.97 13.01 -8.30
N SER A 21 -28.52 14.22 -8.00
CA SER A 21 -27.15 14.69 -8.28
C SER A 21 -26.10 14.02 -7.38
N ALA A 22 -26.45 13.75 -6.10
CA ALA A 22 -25.59 13.05 -5.16
C ALA A 22 -25.43 11.57 -5.56
N ASP A 23 -26.53 10.90 -5.92
CA ASP A 23 -26.53 9.50 -6.37
C ASP A 23 -25.71 9.31 -7.65
N ASN A 24 -25.83 10.23 -8.63
CA ASN A 24 -25.04 10.20 -9.86
C ASN A 24 -23.55 10.40 -9.59
N ARG A 25 -23.18 11.28 -8.66
CA ARG A 25 -21.77 11.49 -8.24
C ARG A 25 -21.20 10.24 -7.58
N GLN A 26 -21.98 9.61 -6.71
CA GLN A 26 -21.57 8.40 -6.02
C GLN A 26 -21.37 7.23 -7.00
N GLU A 27 -22.24 7.10 -7.99
CA GLU A 27 -22.11 6.07 -9.03
C GLU A 27 -20.87 6.33 -9.91
N ALA A 28 -20.65 7.57 -10.33
CA ALA A 28 -19.45 7.95 -11.07
C ALA A 28 -18.17 7.61 -10.29
N LEU A 29 -18.14 7.87 -8.97
CA LEU A 29 -17.01 7.51 -8.11
C LEU A 29 -16.79 5.99 -8.04
N ARG A 30 -17.86 5.19 -7.89
CA ARG A 30 -17.75 3.72 -7.93
C ARG A 30 -17.14 3.23 -9.24
N GLN A 31 -17.56 3.81 -10.36
CA GLN A 31 -17.02 3.45 -11.69
C GLN A 31 -15.54 3.82 -11.82
N GLN A 32 -15.12 5.00 -11.36
CA GLN A 32 -13.73 5.42 -11.35
C GLN A 32 -12.86 4.47 -10.52
N ILE A 33 -13.33 4.09 -9.32
CA ILE A 33 -12.62 3.14 -8.45
C ILE A 33 -12.43 1.81 -9.19
N LEU A 34 -13.49 1.23 -9.72
CA LEU A 34 -13.41 -0.06 -10.42
C LEU A 34 -12.56 0.02 -11.69
N GLN A 35 -12.58 1.16 -12.39
CA GLN A 35 -11.73 1.40 -13.56
C GLN A 35 -10.24 1.39 -13.18
N ALA A 36 -9.84 2.04 -12.08
CA ALA A 36 -8.45 2.00 -11.59
C ALA A 36 -8.01 0.56 -11.29
N PHE A 37 -8.85 -0.24 -10.64
CA PHE A 37 -8.56 -1.65 -10.38
C PHE A 37 -8.50 -2.50 -11.66
N ARG A 38 -9.29 -2.20 -12.68
CA ARG A 38 -9.21 -2.85 -14.01
C ARG A 38 -7.96 -2.41 -14.77
N PHE A 39 -7.59 -1.14 -14.70
CA PHE A 39 -6.39 -0.57 -15.32
C PHE A 39 -5.11 -1.20 -14.77
N ARG A 40 -4.98 -1.32 -13.42
CA ARG A 40 -3.78 -1.81 -12.75
C ARG A 40 -3.45 -3.25 -13.15
N HIS A 41 -2.26 -3.48 -13.64
CA HIS A 41 -1.69 -4.81 -13.89
C HIS A 41 -0.18 -4.81 -13.58
N ALA A 42 0.47 -5.97 -13.60
CA ALA A 42 1.92 -6.07 -13.44
C ALA A 42 2.61 -5.74 -14.78
N CYS A 43 2.92 -4.47 -15.00
CA CYS A 43 3.53 -3.97 -16.23
C CYS A 43 4.91 -4.59 -16.42
N LYS A 44 5.14 -5.21 -17.58
CA LYS A 44 6.39 -5.94 -17.86
C LYS A 44 7.47 -5.08 -18.53
N THR A 45 7.06 -4.01 -19.21
CA THR A 45 7.97 -3.10 -19.89
C THR A 45 7.34 -1.71 -19.92
N PHE A 46 8.09 -0.74 -19.44
CA PHE A 46 7.68 0.67 -19.40
C PHE A 46 8.27 1.44 -20.58
N ASP A 47 7.63 2.54 -20.95
CA ASP A 47 8.16 3.52 -21.90
C ASP A 47 9.26 4.36 -21.22
N PRO A 48 10.53 4.20 -21.60
CA PRO A 48 11.64 4.92 -20.97
C PRO A 48 11.63 6.43 -21.28
N ALA A 49 10.95 6.85 -22.34
CA ALA A 49 10.82 8.26 -22.71
C ALA A 49 9.82 9.03 -21.86
N ARG A 50 8.87 8.32 -21.21
CA ARG A 50 7.85 8.94 -20.36
C ARG A 50 8.24 8.82 -18.89
N LYS A 51 8.35 9.97 -18.22
CA LYS A 51 8.67 10.04 -16.79
C LYS A 51 7.45 10.49 -15.99
N ILE A 52 7.30 9.94 -14.81
CA ILE A 52 6.29 10.37 -13.83
C ILE A 52 6.69 11.75 -13.32
N SER A 53 5.73 12.67 -13.18
CA SER A 53 5.96 13.99 -12.59
C SER A 53 6.35 13.89 -11.12
N SER A 54 7.03 14.90 -10.59
CA SER A 54 7.38 14.98 -9.16
C SER A 54 6.13 14.98 -8.27
N GLU A 55 5.08 15.66 -8.72
CA GLU A 55 3.81 15.80 -8.01
C GLU A 55 3.05 14.47 -7.94
N ASP A 56 2.97 13.76 -9.06
CA ASP A 56 2.33 12.43 -9.09
C ASP A 56 3.10 11.42 -8.24
N PHE A 57 4.43 11.44 -8.35
CA PHE A 57 5.27 10.57 -7.54
C PHE A 57 5.14 10.87 -6.05
N ALA A 58 5.14 12.15 -5.66
CA ALA A 58 4.90 12.56 -4.27
C ALA A 58 3.55 12.08 -3.75
N THR A 59 2.50 12.16 -4.57
CA THR A 59 1.15 11.66 -4.23
C THR A 59 1.16 10.15 -3.98
N ILE A 60 1.86 9.38 -4.82
CA ILE A 60 1.99 7.92 -4.65
C ILE A 60 2.72 7.59 -3.35
N ILE A 61 3.84 8.27 -3.06
CA ILE A 61 4.61 8.04 -1.83
C ILE A 61 3.82 8.42 -0.58
N GLU A 62 3.08 9.53 -0.62
CA GLU A 62 2.24 9.95 0.50
C GLU A 62 1.14 8.94 0.80
N ALA A 63 0.54 8.33 -0.21
CA ALA A 63 -0.40 7.23 0.00
C ALA A 63 0.25 6.00 0.68
N GLY A 64 1.51 5.72 0.35
CA GLY A 64 2.31 4.72 1.06
C GLY A 64 2.56 5.10 2.51
N ARG A 65 3.00 6.34 2.77
CA ARG A 65 3.27 6.85 4.12
C ARG A 65 2.03 6.85 5.03
N LEU A 66 0.87 7.22 4.49
CA LEU A 66 -0.40 7.27 5.20
C LEU A 66 -1.09 5.90 5.36
N SER A 67 -0.46 4.82 4.91
CA SER A 67 -1.04 3.48 5.00
C SER A 67 -1.14 3.02 6.46
N PRO A 68 -2.20 2.27 6.82
CA PRO A 68 -2.29 1.69 8.15
C PRO A 68 -1.30 0.55 8.34
N SER A 69 -0.99 0.24 9.60
CA SER A 69 -0.32 -0.99 10.02
C SER A 69 -0.90 -1.48 11.33
N SER A 70 -0.69 -2.75 11.64
CA SER A 70 -1.10 -3.31 12.93
C SER A 70 -0.46 -2.51 14.07
N PHE A 71 -1.26 -2.08 15.04
CA PHE A 71 -0.89 -1.16 16.13
C PHE A 71 -0.36 0.22 15.67
N GLY A 72 -0.29 0.51 14.36
CA GLY A 72 0.27 1.74 13.83
C GLY A 72 1.79 1.84 13.99
N PHE A 73 2.50 0.72 13.93
CA PHE A 73 3.95 0.71 14.14
C PHE A 73 4.80 0.85 12.89
N GLU A 74 4.21 0.89 11.70
CA GLU A 74 4.88 1.25 10.44
C GLU A 74 6.27 0.60 10.24
N PRO A 75 6.40 -0.74 10.26
CA PRO A 75 7.70 -1.41 10.27
C PRO A 75 8.38 -1.42 8.89
N TRP A 76 8.27 -0.35 8.13
CA TRP A 76 8.79 -0.24 6.77
C TRP A 76 9.75 0.92 6.58
N LEU A 77 10.54 0.81 5.52
CA LEU A 77 11.35 1.87 4.94
C LEU A 77 11.28 1.74 3.42
N PHE A 78 11.17 2.85 2.70
CA PHE A 78 11.17 2.86 1.24
C PHE A 78 12.46 3.49 0.72
N LEU A 79 13.14 2.78 -0.18
CA LEU A 79 14.32 3.28 -0.86
C LEU A 79 13.96 3.60 -2.31
N LEU A 80 14.14 4.84 -2.72
CA LEU A 80 14.00 5.25 -4.12
C LEU A 80 15.33 5.04 -4.86
N ILE A 81 15.34 4.11 -5.80
CA ILE A 81 16.52 3.78 -6.59
C ILE A 81 16.43 4.43 -7.98
N GLN A 82 17.08 5.58 -8.14
CA GLN A 82 17.10 6.32 -9.41
C GLN A 82 18.47 6.26 -10.11
N ASN A 83 19.55 5.95 -9.39
CA ASN A 83 20.87 5.79 -9.96
C ASN A 83 20.90 4.59 -10.94
N PRO A 84 21.30 4.78 -12.22
CA PRO A 84 21.26 3.72 -13.23
C PRO A 84 22.15 2.53 -12.93
N GLN A 85 23.37 2.76 -12.39
CA GLN A 85 24.31 1.70 -12.03
C GLN A 85 23.74 0.84 -10.91
N LEU A 86 23.10 1.47 -9.92
CA LEU A 86 22.46 0.79 -8.81
C LEU A 86 21.28 -0.08 -9.29
N ARG A 87 20.45 0.46 -10.22
CA ARG A 87 19.37 -0.29 -10.85
C ARG A 87 19.89 -1.50 -11.61
N GLU A 88 20.97 -1.34 -12.37
CA GLU A 88 21.60 -2.41 -13.13
C GLU A 88 22.08 -3.55 -12.20
N GLN A 89 22.84 -3.22 -11.16
CA GLN A 89 23.35 -4.20 -10.20
C GLN A 89 22.22 -4.97 -9.49
N LEU A 90 21.18 -4.30 -9.03
CA LEU A 90 20.01 -4.97 -8.43
C LEU A 90 19.26 -5.83 -9.45
N SER A 91 19.17 -5.38 -10.71
CA SER A 91 18.48 -6.12 -11.76
C SER A 91 19.15 -7.43 -12.13
N GLU A 92 20.47 -7.54 -12.02
CA GLU A 92 21.23 -8.78 -12.31
C GLU A 92 20.76 -9.94 -11.43
N ASN A 93 20.41 -9.65 -10.18
CA ASN A 93 19.94 -10.62 -9.19
C ASN A 93 18.40 -10.58 -9.02
N SER A 94 17.67 -10.00 -9.99
CA SER A 94 16.22 -9.92 -10.01
C SER A 94 15.65 -10.66 -11.22
N TRP A 95 15.41 -11.96 -11.08
CA TRP A 95 14.83 -12.78 -12.16
C TRP A 95 13.38 -12.36 -12.51
N GLY A 96 12.66 -11.74 -11.58
CA GLY A 96 11.30 -11.25 -11.78
C GLY A 96 11.22 -9.80 -12.27
N GLY A 97 12.32 -9.02 -12.24
CA GLY A 97 12.31 -7.58 -12.41
C GLY A 97 13.23 -6.98 -13.47
N LYS A 98 14.03 -7.79 -14.14
CA LYS A 98 15.12 -7.31 -15.01
C LYS A 98 14.68 -6.25 -16.04
N ARG A 99 13.57 -6.47 -16.73
CA ARG A 99 13.04 -5.53 -17.75
C ARG A 99 12.46 -4.28 -17.10
N GLN A 100 11.81 -4.44 -15.96
CA GLN A 100 11.15 -3.37 -15.22
C GLN A 100 12.19 -2.38 -14.67
N PHE A 101 13.29 -2.87 -14.09
CA PHE A 101 14.37 -2.02 -13.59
C PHE A 101 14.99 -1.15 -14.69
N ALA A 102 15.20 -1.71 -15.87
CA ALA A 102 15.80 -1.00 -17.01
C ALA A 102 14.89 0.09 -17.59
N SER A 103 13.57 -0.11 -17.60
CA SER A 103 12.63 0.76 -18.34
C SER A 103 11.78 1.67 -17.46
N ALA A 104 11.61 1.37 -16.16
CA ALA A 104 10.74 2.13 -15.28
C ALA A 104 11.17 3.58 -15.09
N SER A 105 10.20 4.47 -14.90
CA SER A 105 10.43 5.84 -14.47
C SER A 105 11.04 5.87 -13.07
N HIS A 106 10.39 5.19 -12.12
CA HIS A 106 10.82 5.10 -10.73
C HIS A 106 10.87 3.64 -10.26
N VAL A 107 11.83 3.33 -9.41
CA VAL A 107 11.94 2.03 -8.74
C VAL A 107 12.07 2.27 -7.24
N LEU A 108 11.13 1.71 -6.48
CA LEU A 108 11.15 1.68 -5.02
C LEU A 108 11.51 0.27 -4.54
N ILE A 109 12.33 0.20 -3.49
CA ILE A 109 12.53 -1.03 -2.72
C ILE A 109 11.80 -0.87 -1.39
N GLY A 110 10.89 -1.77 -1.09
CA GLY A 110 10.27 -1.88 0.21
C GLY A 110 11.12 -2.73 1.14
N MET A 111 11.52 -2.14 2.24
CA MET A 111 12.28 -2.78 3.30
C MET A 111 11.37 -3.02 4.49
N VAL A 112 11.56 -4.12 5.20
CA VAL A 112 10.91 -4.38 6.48
C VAL A 112 11.92 -4.33 7.61
N ARG A 113 11.52 -3.79 8.75
CA ARG A 113 12.29 -3.85 9.99
C ARG A 113 12.31 -5.28 10.51
N ARG A 114 13.50 -5.80 10.82
CA ARG A 114 13.70 -7.17 11.34
C ARG A 114 13.19 -7.32 12.77
N ALA A 115 13.09 -8.57 13.21
CA ALA A 115 12.59 -8.98 14.52
C ALA A 115 13.12 -8.15 15.72
N PRO A 116 14.42 -7.86 15.85
CA PRO A 116 14.91 -7.06 16.99
C PRO A 116 14.24 -5.69 17.09
N GLY A 117 13.92 -5.06 15.94
CA GLY A 117 13.30 -3.73 15.92
C GLY A 117 11.79 -3.74 16.10
N VAL A 118 11.09 -4.88 15.94
CA VAL A 118 9.63 -4.97 16.06
C VAL A 118 9.17 -5.79 17.27
N ARG A 119 10.07 -6.25 18.13
CA ARG A 119 9.71 -6.84 19.43
C ARG A 119 8.95 -5.81 20.26
N HIS A 120 8.01 -6.30 21.08
CA HIS A 120 7.18 -5.46 21.94
C HIS A 120 7.98 -4.57 22.92
N ASP A 121 9.20 -4.99 23.28
CA ASP A 121 10.12 -4.32 24.19
C ASP A 121 11.24 -3.52 23.49
N SER A 122 11.19 -3.38 22.16
CA SER A 122 12.22 -2.66 21.41
C SER A 122 12.11 -1.14 21.57
N ASP A 123 13.25 -0.46 21.41
CA ASP A 123 13.30 1.00 21.43
C ASP A 123 12.47 1.62 20.29
N TYR A 124 12.42 0.96 19.13
CA TYR A 124 11.59 1.40 18.02
C TYR A 124 10.10 1.41 18.39
N ILE A 125 9.58 0.34 18.96
CA ILE A 125 8.17 0.27 19.38
C ILE A 125 7.85 1.31 20.43
N ARG A 126 8.78 1.52 21.39
CA ARG A 126 8.65 2.60 22.38
C ARG A 126 8.60 3.96 21.72
N HIS A 127 9.56 4.26 20.82
CA HIS A 127 9.63 5.51 20.06
C HIS A 127 8.35 5.77 19.27
N MET A 128 7.82 4.75 18.58
CA MET A 128 6.55 4.88 17.83
C MET A 128 5.39 5.27 18.75
N MET A 129 5.29 4.72 19.95
CA MET A 129 4.22 5.06 20.90
C MET A 129 4.39 6.46 21.52
N THR A 130 5.62 6.82 21.91
CA THR A 130 5.87 8.06 22.66
C THR A 130 6.05 9.28 21.77
N GLU A 131 6.87 9.16 20.69
CA GLU A 131 7.26 10.32 19.86
C GLU A 131 6.36 10.47 18.64
N VAL A 132 6.03 9.36 17.95
CA VAL A 132 5.25 9.41 16.71
C VAL A 132 3.75 9.49 17.02
N GLN A 133 3.24 8.58 17.87
CA GLN A 133 1.81 8.54 18.24
C GLN A 133 1.48 9.48 19.41
N GLN A 134 2.48 9.98 20.11
CA GLN A 134 2.35 10.93 21.24
C GLN A 134 1.35 10.46 22.32
N LEU A 135 1.38 9.17 22.65
CA LEU A 135 0.45 8.58 23.59
C LEU A 135 0.81 8.94 25.04
N PRO A 136 -0.18 9.19 25.93
CA PRO A 136 0.05 9.31 27.36
C PRO A 136 0.70 8.05 27.95
N ALA A 137 1.51 8.21 29.01
CA ALA A 137 2.29 7.12 29.60
C ALA A 137 1.45 5.89 29.99
N GLU A 138 0.26 6.11 30.53
CA GLU A 138 -0.70 5.05 30.88
C GLU A 138 -1.17 4.26 29.65
N VAL A 139 -1.40 4.95 28.53
CA VAL A 139 -1.80 4.32 27.24
C VAL A 139 -0.62 3.56 26.66
N VAL A 140 0.60 4.10 26.72
CA VAL A 140 1.84 3.41 26.30
C VAL A 140 1.99 2.08 27.04
N ASN A 141 1.81 2.09 28.37
CA ASN A 141 1.92 0.88 29.18
C ASN A 141 0.83 -0.14 28.82
N ALA A 142 -0.43 0.29 28.71
CA ALA A 142 -1.53 -0.59 28.34
C ALA A 142 -1.35 -1.19 26.94
N LYS A 143 -1.05 -0.35 25.94
CA LYS A 143 -0.83 -0.78 24.54
C LYS A 143 0.38 -1.69 24.41
N GLY A 144 1.47 -1.39 25.14
CA GLY A 144 2.65 -2.24 25.22
C GLY A 144 2.34 -3.63 25.79
N GLY A 145 1.50 -3.68 26.82
CA GLY A 145 0.99 -4.94 27.40
C GLY A 145 0.16 -5.75 26.41
N PHE A 146 -0.76 -5.12 25.70
CA PHE A 146 -1.55 -5.79 24.63
C PHE A 146 -0.65 -6.30 23.50
N PHE A 147 0.32 -5.50 23.07
CA PHE A 147 1.22 -5.89 22.00
C PHE A 147 2.14 -7.05 22.42
N ARG A 148 2.57 -7.07 23.69
CA ARG A 148 3.29 -8.19 24.26
C ARG A 148 2.45 -9.47 24.24
N THR A 149 1.21 -9.43 24.76
CA THR A 149 0.29 -10.57 24.75
C THR A 149 0.05 -11.09 23.33
N PHE A 150 -0.16 -10.16 22.40
CA PHE A 150 -0.31 -10.47 20.97
C PHE A 150 0.90 -11.24 20.42
N GLN A 151 2.13 -10.80 20.72
CA GLN A 151 3.32 -11.47 20.23
C GLN A 151 3.62 -12.80 20.93
N GLU A 152 3.43 -12.86 22.26
CA GLU A 152 3.80 -14.04 23.07
C GLU A 152 2.75 -15.14 23.05
N GLN A 153 1.45 -14.78 23.03
CA GLN A 153 0.35 -15.70 23.30
C GLN A 153 -0.59 -15.86 22.10
N ASP A 154 -1.14 -14.75 21.57
CA ASP A 154 -2.21 -14.82 20.59
C ASP A 154 -1.72 -15.35 19.23
N PHE A 155 -0.54 -14.92 18.81
CA PHE A 155 0.05 -15.27 17.51
C PHE A 155 1.36 -16.05 17.63
N ASN A 156 1.91 -16.22 18.86
CA ASN A 156 3.18 -16.92 19.10
C ASN A 156 4.32 -16.46 18.17
N LEU A 157 4.43 -15.15 17.94
CA LEU A 157 5.39 -14.58 16.98
C LEU A 157 6.83 -14.63 17.50
N LEU A 158 7.03 -14.83 18.80
CA LEU A 158 8.36 -14.92 19.40
C LEU A 158 8.97 -16.33 19.36
N GLU A 159 8.30 -17.29 18.72
CA GLU A 159 8.87 -18.64 18.51
C GLU A 159 10.17 -18.61 17.68
N SER A 160 10.33 -17.61 16.79
CA SER A 160 11.55 -17.38 16.02
C SER A 160 11.62 -15.93 15.54
N GLU A 161 12.83 -15.44 15.26
CA GLU A 161 13.03 -14.14 14.60
C GLU A 161 12.35 -14.09 13.23
N ARG A 162 12.28 -15.22 12.54
CA ARG A 162 11.61 -15.33 11.26
C ARG A 162 10.12 -15.07 11.38
N SER A 163 9.42 -15.73 12.32
CA SER A 163 7.97 -15.56 12.53
C SER A 163 7.61 -14.09 12.77
N LEU A 164 8.39 -13.40 13.62
CA LEU A 164 8.14 -12.00 13.92
C LEU A 164 8.46 -11.09 12.73
N THR A 165 9.56 -11.36 11.99
CA THR A 165 9.90 -10.60 10.78
C THR A 165 8.88 -10.84 9.66
N ASP A 166 8.35 -12.06 9.51
CA ASP A 166 7.33 -12.39 8.51
C ASP A 166 6.01 -11.68 8.83
N TRP A 167 5.61 -11.60 10.12
CA TRP A 167 4.47 -10.77 10.54
C TRP A 167 4.67 -9.30 10.17
N ALA A 168 5.84 -8.73 10.45
CA ALA A 168 6.17 -7.35 10.08
C ALA A 168 6.16 -7.14 8.56
N THR A 169 6.61 -8.16 7.80
CA THR A 169 6.59 -8.17 6.34
C THR A 169 5.17 -7.99 5.79
N HIS A 170 4.16 -8.68 6.36
CA HIS A 170 2.77 -8.53 5.93
C HIS A 170 2.30 -7.07 6.01
N GLN A 171 2.78 -6.29 6.99
CA GLN A 171 2.42 -4.88 7.11
C GLN A 171 2.90 -4.05 5.92
N THR A 172 4.03 -4.42 5.29
CA THR A 172 4.60 -3.68 4.15
C THR A 172 3.79 -3.80 2.86
N TYR A 173 2.92 -4.81 2.74
CA TYR A 173 2.04 -4.99 1.58
C TYR A 173 0.85 -4.04 1.58
N LEU A 174 0.50 -3.45 2.73
CA LEU A 174 -0.54 -2.42 2.82
C LEU A 174 -0.12 -1.14 2.08
N PRO A 175 1.04 -0.52 2.39
CA PRO A 175 1.51 0.62 1.63
C PRO A 175 1.81 0.29 0.16
N LEU A 176 2.33 -0.89 -0.15
CA LEU A 176 2.54 -1.34 -1.53
C LEU A 176 1.22 -1.33 -2.32
N ALA A 177 0.15 -1.91 -1.77
CA ALA A 177 -1.16 -1.96 -2.41
C ALA A 177 -1.75 -0.55 -2.60
N ASN A 178 -1.64 0.32 -1.59
CA ASN A 178 -2.13 1.69 -1.66
C ASN A 178 -1.37 2.51 -2.71
N MET A 179 -0.04 2.43 -2.75
CA MET A 179 0.78 3.10 -3.79
C MET A 179 0.38 2.63 -5.20
N MET A 180 0.20 1.33 -5.42
CA MET A 180 -0.25 0.79 -6.72
C MET A 180 -1.66 1.26 -7.09
N THR A 181 -2.54 1.39 -6.12
CA THR A 181 -3.92 1.87 -6.33
C THR A 181 -3.93 3.34 -6.73
N VAL A 182 -3.19 4.18 -6.01
CA VAL A 182 -3.07 5.62 -6.32
C VAL A 182 -2.39 5.82 -7.67
N ALA A 183 -1.32 5.07 -7.98
CA ALA A 183 -0.70 5.10 -9.31
C ALA A 183 -1.73 4.81 -10.41
N ALA A 184 -2.59 3.80 -10.22
CA ALA A 184 -3.64 3.47 -11.20
C ALA A 184 -4.68 4.57 -11.37
N PHE A 185 -5.05 5.29 -10.32
CA PHE A 185 -5.92 6.47 -10.41
C PHE A 185 -5.29 7.61 -11.22
N LEU A 186 -3.97 7.74 -11.15
CA LEU A 186 -3.20 8.72 -11.92
C LEU A 186 -2.86 8.25 -13.35
N GLY A 187 -3.33 7.07 -13.77
CA GLY A 187 -3.00 6.49 -15.08
C GLY A 187 -1.54 6.04 -15.19
N ILE A 188 -0.90 5.76 -14.06
CA ILE A 188 0.48 5.30 -13.95
C ILE A 188 0.48 3.79 -13.73
N ASP A 189 1.26 3.09 -14.54
CA ASP A 189 1.44 1.65 -14.43
C ASP A 189 2.42 1.28 -13.33
N SER A 190 2.21 0.08 -12.77
CA SER A 190 3.04 -0.45 -11.70
C SER A 190 3.36 -1.92 -11.91
N CYS A 191 4.48 -2.37 -11.36
CA CYS A 191 4.82 -3.78 -11.25
C CYS A 191 5.44 -4.06 -9.88
N PRO A 192 4.73 -4.77 -8.98
CA PRO A 192 5.35 -5.31 -7.78
C PRO A 192 6.24 -6.51 -8.16
N ILE A 193 7.41 -6.61 -7.54
CA ILE A 193 8.45 -7.59 -7.84
C ILE A 193 8.93 -8.21 -6.54
N GLU A 194 8.82 -9.52 -6.42
CA GLU A 194 9.41 -10.34 -5.35
C GLU A 194 10.49 -11.31 -5.89
N GLY A 195 10.63 -11.37 -7.21
CA GLY A 195 11.53 -12.27 -7.89
C GLY A 195 12.97 -11.78 -7.89
N PHE A 196 13.65 -11.81 -6.74
CA PHE A 196 15.06 -11.47 -6.55
C PHE A 196 15.76 -12.42 -5.57
N VAL A 197 17.08 -12.44 -5.57
CA VAL A 197 17.88 -13.22 -4.62
C VAL A 197 18.09 -12.38 -3.36
N GLN A 198 17.35 -12.69 -2.32
CA GLN A 198 17.23 -11.86 -1.12
C GLN A 198 18.59 -11.57 -0.45
N GLU A 199 19.40 -12.60 -0.18
CA GLU A 199 20.71 -12.44 0.48
C GLU A 199 21.66 -11.54 -0.30
N VAL A 200 21.65 -11.65 -1.63
CA VAL A 200 22.47 -10.80 -2.50
C VAL A 200 21.99 -9.36 -2.46
N TRP A 201 20.69 -9.14 -2.48
CA TRP A 201 20.12 -7.80 -2.38
C TRP A 201 20.38 -7.15 -1.02
N GLU A 202 20.33 -7.91 0.07
CA GLU A 202 20.66 -7.41 1.42
C GLU A 202 22.10 -6.85 1.46
N GLN A 203 23.07 -7.59 0.92
CA GLN A 203 24.46 -7.15 0.84
C GLN A 203 24.62 -5.93 -0.10
N GLN A 204 24.10 -6.02 -1.31
CA GLN A 204 24.16 -4.93 -2.28
C GLN A 204 23.55 -3.63 -1.75
N LEU A 205 22.37 -3.71 -1.12
CA LEU A 205 21.70 -2.52 -0.57
C LEU A 205 22.49 -1.92 0.59
N GLN A 206 23.08 -2.73 1.46
CA GLN A 206 23.96 -2.22 2.51
C GLN A 206 25.19 -1.52 1.91
N GLU A 207 25.87 -2.13 0.97
CA GLU A 207 27.07 -1.57 0.34
C GLU A 207 26.80 -0.28 -0.43
N LEU A 208 25.67 -0.24 -1.14
CA LEU A 208 25.35 0.83 -2.09
C LEU A 208 24.55 1.98 -1.49
N THR A 209 23.82 1.74 -0.41
CA THR A 209 22.92 2.74 0.22
C THR A 209 23.26 3.01 1.68
N GLY A 210 24.06 2.18 2.32
CA GLY A 210 24.37 2.26 3.74
C GLY A 210 23.23 1.80 4.66
N VAL A 211 22.16 1.21 4.13
CA VAL A 211 21.08 0.66 4.96
C VAL A 211 21.57 -0.55 5.71
N ASP A 212 21.43 -0.52 7.03
CA ASP A 212 21.83 -1.59 7.93
C ASP A 212 20.97 -2.84 7.72
N ASN A 213 21.57 -3.90 7.15
CA ASN A 213 20.90 -5.16 6.88
C ASN A 213 20.66 -6.01 8.15
N THR A 214 21.25 -5.64 9.30
CA THR A 214 20.89 -6.25 10.59
C THR A 214 19.54 -5.73 11.11
N MET A 215 19.14 -4.52 10.70
CA MET A 215 17.90 -3.88 11.09
C MET A 215 16.81 -3.98 10.04
N PHE A 216 17.16 -4.05 8.76
CA PHE A 216 16.22 -4.09 7.65
C PHE A 216 16.54 -5.19 6.65
N LYS A 217 15.52 -5.73 5.98
CA LYS A 217 15.67 -6.58 4.81
C LYS A 217 14.75 -6.14 3.66
N PRO A 218 15.14 -6.33 2.40
CA PRO A 218 14.26 -6.09 1.26
C PRO A 218 13.14 -7.13 1.23
N VAL A 219 11.94 -6.68 0.87
CA VAL A 219 10.74 -7.52 0.79
C VAL A 219 10.18 -7.54 -0.63
N TRP A 220 10.11 -6.38 -1.25
CA TRP A 220 9.59 -6.21 -2.59
C TRP A 220 10.25 -5.01 -3.27
N ALA A 221 10.22 -5.00 -4.60
CA ALA A 221 10.41 -3.78 -5.37
C ALA A 221 9.10 -3.36 -6.03
N LEU A 222 8.91 -2.06 -6.24
CA LEU A 222 7.82 -1.49 -7.00
C LEU A 222 8.39 -0.65 -8.15
N ALA A 223 8.23 -1.13 -9.37
CA ALA A 223 8.54 -0.37 -10.57
C ALA A 223 7.31 0.42 -11.01
N LEU A 224 7.49 1.71 -11.31
CA LEU A 224 6.45 2.66 -11.71
C LEU A 224 6.82 3.35 -13.03
N GLY A 225 5.82 3.58 -13.89
CA GLY A 225 6.02 4.23 -15.19
C GLY A 225 4.78 4.15 -16.04
N TYR A 226 4.93 4.25 -17.35
CA TYR A 226 3.85 4.14 -18.32
C TYR A 226 4.09 2.93 -19.20
N ARG A 227 3.07 2.10 -19.41
CA ARG A 227 3.16 0.87 -20.21
C ARG A 227 3.59 1.17 -21.66
N LEU A 228 4.41 0.29 -22.21
CA LEU A 228 4.78 0.32 -23.63
C LEU A 228 3.78 -0.46 -24.48
N THR A 229 3.14 -1.49 -23.91
CA THR A 229 2.17 -2.35 -24.59
C THR A 229 0.94 -2.57 -23.73
N GLU A 230 -0.23 -2.65 -24.37
CA GLU A 230 -1.48 -2.94 -23.66
C GLU A 230 -1.46 -4.37 -23.10
N PRO A 231 -1.93 -4.58 -21.88
CA PRO A 231 -2.05 -5.91 -21.29
C PRO A 231 -3.25 -6.66 -21.87
N GLY A 232 -3.22 -7.99 -21.75
CA GLY A 232 -4.41 -8.80 -21.95
C GLY A 232 -5.48 -8.59 -20.88
N GLU A 233 -6.62 -9.25 -21.05
CA GLU A 233 -7.71 -9.20 -20.08
C GLU A 233 -7.28 -9.71 -18.70
N LYS A 234 -7.83 -9.08 -17.67
CA LYS A 234 -7.57 -9.44 -16.29
C LYS A 234 -8.36 -10.68 -15.88
N THR A 235 -7.66 -11.72 -15.50
CA THR A 235 -8.27 -12.96 -15.00
C THR A 235 -8.36 -12.96 -13.47
N ARG A 236 -9.52 -13.28 -12.93
CA ARG A 236 -9.77 -13.46 -11.48
C ARG A 236 -10.78 -14.57 -11.27
N ARG A 237 -10.73 -15.19 -10.10
CA ARG A 237 -11.78 -16.12 -9.67
C ARG A 237 -13.13 -15.41 -9.59
N PRO A 238 -14.25 -16.12 -9.79
CA PRO A 238 -15.59 -15.61 -9.54
C PRO A 238 -15.72 -15.10 -8.09
N LEU A 239 -16.60 -14.11 -7.87
CA LEU A 239 -16.79 -13.54 -6.53
C LEU A 239 -17.24 -14.59 -5.51
N GLY A 240 -18.09 -15.55 -5.90
CA GLY A 240 -18.56 -16.61 -5.02
C GLY A 240 -17.48 -17.54 -4.48
N ASP A 241 -16.30 -17.61 -5.16
CA ASP A 241 -15.16 -18.40 -4.68
C ASP A 241 -14.33 -17.69 -3.60
N VAL A 242 -14.57 -16.38 -3.41
CA VAL A 242 -13.78 -15.56 -2.48
C VAL A 242 -14.63 -14.86 -1.42
N LEU A 243 -15.95 -14.89 -1.56
CA LEU A 243 -16.90 -14.28 -0.61
C LEU A 243 -17.99 -15.30 -0.24
N HIS A 244 -18.01 -15.68 1.01
CA HIS A 244 -19.10 -16.48 1.61
C HIS A 244 -19.90 -15.57 2.54
N ARG A 245 -21.23 -15.61 2.46
CA ARG A 245 -22.15 -14.84 3.30
C ARG A 245 -22.80 -15.74 4.33
N PHE A 246 -22.92 -15.26 5.54
CA PHE A 246 -23.62 -15.89 6.65
C PHE A 246 -24.59 -14.83 7.18
N ASP A 247 -25.88 -14.95 6.80
CA ASP A 247 -26.97 -14.03 7.17
C ASP A 247 -27.73 -14.59 8.39
#